data_868b5065df20d402a835f2d86a3d8b3a
#
_entry.id   868b5065df20d402a835f2d86a3d8b3a
#
_cell.length_a   1.000
_cell.length_b   1.000
_cell.length_c   1.000
_cell.angle_alpha   90.00
_cell.angle_beta   90.00
_cell.angle_gamma   90.00
#
_symmetry.space_group_name_H-M   'P 1'
#
loop_
_entity.id
_entity.type
_entity.pdbx_description
1 polymer ?
#
loop_
_entity_poly.entity_id
_entity_poly.type
_entity_poly.pdbx_seq_one_letter_code
_entity_poly.pdbx_strand_id
1 'polypeptide(L)'
;MPNHVHGIIFISRDLINQISTKKPNIKNNTMLTELSLGKIIRWFKAKTSYEICHKLNHRNFSWQSRFYEHIIRNYKELRSIREYIYNNPYKWAFDCENPHCESSVNLKIK
;
A
#
# COMPACT_ATOMS: atom_id res chain seq x y z
N MET A 1 10.66 -0.72 -5.81
CA MET A 1 10.50 0.69 -6.24
C MET A 1 10.42 1.59 -5.03
N PRO A 2 11.32 2.54 -4.85
CA PRO A 2 11.30 3.40 -3.66
C PRO A 2 10.16 4.44 -3.65
N ASN A 3 9.47 4.61 -4.77
CA ASN A 3 8.35 5.54 -4.93
C ASN A 3 6.97 4.87 -4.88
N HIS A 4 6.91 3.56 -4.60
CA HIS A 4 5.67 2.80 -4.49
C HIS A 4 5.65 1.98 -3.21
N VAL A 5 4.46 1.79 -2.66
CA VAL A 5 4.21 0.87 -1.55
C VAL A 5 3.31 -0.25 -2.04
N HIS A 6 3.73 -1.48 -1.83
CA HIS A 6 2.96 -2.68 -2.11
C HIS A 6 2.58 -3.34 -0.79
N GLY A 7 1.37 -3.85 -0.70
CA GLY A 7 0.91 -4.52 0.50
C GLY A 7 -0.25 -5.46 0.23
N ILE A 8 -0.50 -6.35 1.17
CA ILE A 8 -1.65 -7.25 1.17
C ILE A 8 -2.51 -6.91 2.37
N ILE A 9 -3.78 -6.65 2.13
CA ILE A 9 -4.76 -6.40 3.18
C ILE A 9 -5.60 -7.65 3.33
N PHE A 10 -5.62 -8.19 4.54
CA PHE A 10 -6.42 -9.34 4.90
C PHE A 10 -7.59 -8.91 5.78
N ILE A 11 -8.81 -9.19 5.32
CA ILE A 11 -10.03 -8.87 6.05
C ILE A 11 -10.62 -10.18 6.57
N SER A 12 -10.60 -10.39 7.89
CA SER A 12 -11.17 -11.58 8.49
C SER A 12 -12.67 -11.39 8.77
N ARG A 13 -13.42 -12.49 8.69
CA ARG A 13 -14.86 -12.49 9.01
C ARG A 13 -15.15 -12.16 10.47
N ASP A 14 -14.25 -12.48 11.37
CA ASP A 14 -14.42 -12.24 12.81
C ASP A 14 -14.48 -10.74 13.14
N LEU A 15 -13.69 -9.94 12.43
CA LEU A 15 -13.75 -8.48 12.54
C LEU A 15 -15.09 -7.92 12.04
N ILE A 16 -15.65 -8.49 10.96
CA ILE A 16 -16.93 -8.07 10.41
C ILE A 16 -18.06 -8.36 11.41
N ASN A 17 -18.04 -9.52 12.05
CA ASN A 17 -19.05 -9.92 13.05
C ASN A 17 -18.98 -9.04 14.31
N GLN A 18 -17.79 -8.68 14.78
CA GLN A 18 -17.63 -7.79 15.93
C GLN A 18 -18.17 -6.38 15.67
N ILE A 19 -18.10 -5.93 14.43
CA ILE A 19 -18.62 -4.62 14.01
C ILE A 19 -20.15 -4.66 13.90
N SER A 20 -20.72 -5.79 13.47
CA SER A 20 -22.17 -5.95 13.31
C SER A 20 -22.93 -6.10 14.64
N THR A 21 -22.29 -6.61 15.68
CA THR A 21 -22.94 -6.85 16.99
C THR A 21 -22.95 -5.64 17.91
N LYS A 22 -22.07 -4.69 17.71
CA LYS A 22 -22.13 -3.39 18.38
C LYS A 22 -22.98 -2.45 17.52
N LYS A 23 -24.26 -2.31 17.83
CA LYS A 23 -25.02 -1.13 17.39
C LYS A 23 -24.42 0.08 18.12
N PRO A 24 -23.55 0.86 17.53
CA PRO A 24 -23.13 2.10 18.14
C PRO A 24 -24.26 3.10 17.89
N ASN A 25 -24.72 3.66 18.95
CA ASN A 25 -25.48 4.90 18.94
C ASN A 25 -24.50 6.03 18.56
N ILE A 26 -23.90 5.92 17.38
CA ILE A 26 -22.83 6.81 16.93
C ILE A 26 -23.35 7.54 15.70
N LYS A 27 -23.92 8.71 15.96
CA LYS A 27 -24.36 9.65 14.91
C LYS A 27 -23.20 10.20 14.06
N ASN A 28 -21.91 9.94 14.37
CA ASN A 28 -20.79 10.66 13.75
C ASN A 28 -19.57 9.81 13.37
N ASN A 29 -19.64 8.46 13.35
CA ASN A 29 -18.46 7.67 12.98
C ASN A 29 -18.71 6.84 11.71
N THR A 30 -18.83 7.54 10.59
CA THR A 30 -18.96 6.98 9.24
C THR A 30 -17.78 6.08 8.82
N MET A 31 -16.67 6.08 9.57
CA MET A 31 -15.51 5.26 9.25
C MET A 31 -15.67 3.77 9.61
N LEU A 32 -16.55 3.45 10.55
CA LEU A 32 -16.71 2.07 11.06
C LEU A 32 -17.90 1.32 10.46
N THR A 33 -18.80 2.01 9.78
CA THR A 33 -20.06 1.41 9.28
C THR A 33 -19.93 0.65 7.97
N GLU A 34 -18.89 0.94 7.19
CA GLU A 34 -18.58 0.21 5.96
C GLU A 34 -17.06 0.10 5.81
N LEU A 35 -16.52 -1.08 6.05
CA LEU A 35 -15.13 -1.42 5.79
C LEU A 35 -14.91 -1.53 4.27
N SER A 36 -14.79 -0.40 3.60
CA SER A 36 -14.33 -0.39 2.22
C SER A 36 -12.81 -0.26 2.15
N LEU A 37 -12.20 -0.94 1.17
CA LEU A 37 -10.78 -0.84 0.91
C LEU A 37 -10.33 0.63 0.74
N GLY A 38 -11.14 1.43 0.06
CA GLY A 38 -10.86 2.84 -0.13
C GLY A 38 -10.72 3.63 1.17
N LYS A 39 -11.53 3.33 2.18
CA LYS A 39 -11.45 3.95 3.51
C LYS A 39 -10.17 3.55 4.25
N ILE A 40 -9.80 2.27 4.18
CA ILE A 40 -8.55 1.76 4.78
C ILE A 40 -7.35 2.45 4.16
N ILE A 41 -7.28 2.52 2.83
CA ILE A 41 -6.19 3.18 2.11
C ILE A 41 -6.15 4.69 2.41
N ARG A 42 -7.30 5.33 2.44
CA ARG A 42 -7.39 6.77 2.80
C ARG A 42 -6.86 7.03 4.21
N TRP A 43 -7.26 6.22 5.18
CA TRP A 43 -6.74 6.32 6.54
C TRP A 43 -5.23 6.09 6.59
N PHE A 44 -4.74 5.05 5.93
CA PHE A 44 -3.31 4.75 5.84
C PHE A 44 -2.52 5.92 5.26
N LYS A 45 -2.96 6.45 4.13
CA LYS A 45 -2.31 7.60 3.48
C LYS A 45 -2.29 8.84 4.37
N ALA A 46 -3.41 9.15 5.02
CA ALA A 46 -3.51 10.29 5.92
C ALA A 46 -2.60 10.14 7.14
N LYS A 47 -2.62 8.96 7.77
CA LYS A 47 -1.77 8.66 8.93
C LYS A 47 -0.29 8.74 8.57
N THR A 48 0.11 8.13 7.46
CA THR A 48 1.50 8.15 6.99
C THR A 48 1.97 9.57 6.66
N SER A 49 1.17 10.35 5.96
CA SER A 49 1.48 11.77 5.68
C SER A 49 1.68 12.57 6.96
N TYR A 50 0.82 12.37 7.94
CA TYR A 50 0.94 13.02 9.25
C TYR A 50 2.27 12.67 9.93
N GLU A 51 2.62 11.39 10.01
CA GLU A 51 3.86 10.93 10.63
C GLU A 51 5.10 11.46 9.90
N ILE A 52 5.11 11.45 8.58
CA ILE A 52 6.21 11.96 7.77
C ILE A 52 6.39 13.47 7.98
N CYS A 53 5.30 14.23 7.98
CA CYS A 53 5.36 15.68 8.17
C CYS A 53 5.84 16.06 9.57
N HIS A 54 5.39 15.35 10.61
CA HIS A 54 5.68 15.71 12.00
C HIS A 54 6.96 15.09 12.55
N LYS A 55 7.25 13.83 12.22
CA LYS A 55 8.44 13.15 12.74
C LYS A 55 9.68 13.34 11.88
N LEU A 56 9.52 13.37 10.56
CA LEU A 56 10.63 13.51 9.62
C LEU A 56 10.78 14.94 9.08
N ASN A 57 9.90 15.84 9.48
CA ASN A 57 9.88 17.24 9.05
C ASN A 57 9.83 17.44 7.51
N HIS A 58 9.29 16.44 6.80
CA HIS A 58 9.10 16.48 5.34
C HIS A 58 7.72 17.01 4.98
N ARG A 59 7.58 18.33 4.90
CA ARG A 59 6.30 19.00 4.61
C ARG A 59 5.84 18.88 3.16
N ASN A 60 6.74 18.56 2.24
CA ASN A 60 6.45 18.44 0.80
C ASN A 60 6.05 17.03 0.37
N PHE A 61 5.87 16.11 1.33
CA PHE A 61 5.44 14.76 1.02
C PHE A 61 3.98 14.73 0.59
N SER A 62 3.70 14.10 -0.55
CA SER A 62 2.34 13.85 -1.02
C SER A 62 2.22 12.47 -1.67
N TRP A 63 1.09 11.84 -1.43
CA TRP A 63 0.72 10.60 -2.09
C TRP A 63 0.16 10.87 -3.48
N GLN A 64 0.33 9.89 -4.40
CA GLN A 64 -0.45 9.88 -5.63
C GLN A 64 -1.94 9.77 -5.31
N SER A 65 -2.78 10.40 -6.13
CA SER A 65 -4.23 10.51 -5.90
C SER A 65 -4.99 9.18 -5.97
N ARG A 66 -4.43 8.18 -6.63
CA ARG A 66 -5.05 6.87 -6.87
C ARG A 66 -4.22 5.74 -6.27
N PHE A 67 -4.80 4.55 -6.25
CA PHE A 67 -4.13 3.30 -5.91
C PHE A 67 -4.60 2.19 -6.82
N TYR A 68 -3.76 1.18 -7.02
CA TYR A 68 -4.10 -0.03 -7.75
C TYR A 68 -4.54 -1.09 -6.75
N GLU A 69 -5.65 -1.76 -7.04
CA GLU A 69 -6.19 -2.85 -6.24
C GLU A 69 -6.38 -4.11 -7.06
N HIS A 70 -6.19 -5.24 -6.41
CA HIS A 70 -6.44 -6.56 -6.98
C HIS A 70 -6.95 -7.51 -5.89
N ILE A 71 -8.02 -8.23 -6.19
CA ILE A 71 -8.60 -9.20 -5.26
C ILE A 71 -7.91 -10.55 -5.45
N ILE A 72 -7.24 -11.02 -4.40
CA ILE A 72 -6.59 -12.33 -4.37
C ILE A 72 -7.65 -13.39 -4.10
N ARG A 73 -7.80 -14.35 -5.03
CA ARG A 73 -8.87 -15.35 -4.97
C ARG A 73 -8.41 -16.74 -4.58
N ASN A 74 -7.15 -17.04 -4.72
CA ASN A 74 -6.59 -18.36 -4.42
C ASN A 74 -5.18 -18.28 -3.82
N TYR A 75 -4.76 -19.39 -3.24
CA TYR A 75 -3.46 -19.48 -2.58
C TYR A 75 -2.26 -19.32 -3.55
N LYS A 76 -2.39 -19.83 -4.76
CA LYS A 76 -1.33 -19.72 -5.79
C LYS A 76 -1.07 -18.26 -6.14
N GLU A 77 -2.12 -17.50 -6.33
CA GLU A 77 -2.04 -16.07 -6.61
C GLU A 77 -1.46 -15.30 -5.42
N LEU A 78 -1.91 -15.61 -4.20
CA LEU A 78 -1.37 -15.03 -2.97
C LEU A 78 0.14 -15.24 -2.86
N ARG A 79 0.62 -16.45 -3.15
CA ARG A 79 2.04 -16.79 -3.14
C ARG A 79 2.82 -15.97 -4.18
N SER A 80 2.32 -15.89 -5.42
CA SER A 80 2.96 -15.10 -6.48
C SER A 80 3.07 -13.61 -6.10
N ILE A 81 2.02 -13.04 -5.51
CA ILE A 81 2.02 -11.65 -5.08
C ILE A 81 3.00 -11.43 -3.92
N ARG A 82 3.07 -12.36 -2.97
CA ARG A 82 4.06 -12.29 -1.88
C ARG A 82 5.50 -12.32 -2.40
N GLU A 83 5.79 -13.21 -3.34
CA GLU A 83 7.09 -13.28 -4.00
C GLU A 83 7.40 -11.99 -4.77
N TYR A 84 6.43 -11.44 -5.46
CA TYR A 84 6.58 -10.16 -6.15
C TYR A 84 6.93 -9.02 -5.19
N ILE A 85 6.20 -8.90 -4.07
CA ILE A 85 6.44 -7.87 -3.06
C ILE A 85 7.83 -8.05 -2.42
N TYR A 86 8.19 -9.28 -2.07
CA TYR A 86 9.48 -9.60 -1.47
C TYR A 86 10.66 -9.27 -2.38
N ASN A 87 10.54 -9.59 -3.66
CA ASN A 87 11.61 -9.38 -4.63
C ASN A 87 11.63 -7.97 -5.23
N ASN A 88 10.62 -7.16 -4.97
CA ASN A 88 10.50 -5.82 -5.57
C ASN A 88 11.69 -4.91 -5.26
N PRO A 89 12.18 -4.79 -4.01
CA PRO A 89 13.36 -3.97 -3.72
C PRO A 89 14.61 -4.43 -4.46
N TYR A 90 14.76 -5.73 -4.66
CA TYR A 90 15.90 -6.32 -5.36
C TYR A 90 15.88 -5.99 -6.86
N LYS A 91 14.68 -6.03 -7.46
CA LYS A 91 14.49 -5.73 -8.89
C LYS A 91 14.70 -4.25 -9.21
N TRP A 92 14.60 -3.38 -8.23
CA TRP A 92 14.80 -1.94 -8.42
C TRP A 92 16.18 -1.61 -8.98
N ALA A 93 17.23 -2.34 -8.59
CA ALA A 93 18.56 -2.14 -9.13
C ALA A 93 18.65 -2.28 -10.66
N PHE A 94 17.74 -3.08 -11.24
CA PHE A 94 17.68 -3.38 -12.68
C PHE A 94 16.51 -2.70 -13.40
N ASP A 95 15.75 -1.87 -12.69
CA ASP A 95 14.58 -1.20 -13.26
C ASP A 95 14.99 -0.02 -14.12
N CYS A 96 14.37 0.11 -15.30
CA CYS A 96 14.62 1.21 -16.23
C CYS A 96 14.29 2.59 -15.66
N GLU A 97 13.37 2.66 -14.70
CA GLU A 97 13.01 3.90 -14.00
C GLU A 97 14.01 4.30 -12.92
N ASN A 98 14.95 3.40 -12.60
CA ASN A 98 16.02 3.69 -11.65
C ASN A 98 17.12 4.52 -12.31
N PRO A 99 17.37 5.76 -11.87
CA PRO A 99 18.43 6.60 -12.46
C PRO A 99 19.85 6.02 -12.26
N HIS A 100 20.01 5.07 -11.35
CA HIS A 100 21.27 4.38 -11.08
C HIS A 100 21.25 2.91 -11.54
N CYS A 101 20.41 2.57 -12.52
CA CYS A 101 20.31 1.22 -13.03
C CYS A 101 21.64 0.74 -13.65
N GLU A 102 22.14 -0.38 -13.17
CA GLU A 102 23.41 -0.98 -13.65
C GLU A 102 23.34 -1.40 -15.13
N SER A 103 22.14 -1.70 -15.65
CA SER A 103 21.96 -2.03 -17.06
C SER A 103 22.23 -0.87 -18.01
N SER A 104 22.14 0.37 -17.54
CA SER A 104 22.46 1.56 -18.34
C SER A 104 23.98 1.72 -18.58
N VAL A 105 24.81 1.09 -17.79
CA VAL A 105 26.28 1.20 -17.90
C VAL A 105 26.79 0.34 -19.06
N ASN A 106 26.15 -0.78 -19.35
CA ASN A 106 26.59 -1.69 -20.41
C ASN A 106 26.23 -1.21 -21.83
N LEU A 107 25.32 -0.24 -21.98
CA LEU A 107 24.97 0.35 -23.28
C LEU A 107 25.89 1.51 -23.70
N LYS A 108 26.75 1.99 -22.79
CA LYS A 108 27.70 3.08 -23.07
C LYS A 108 29.10 2.62 -23.46
N ILE A 109 29.33 1.32 -23.52
CA ILE A 109 30.64 0.72 -23.88
C ILE A 109 30.59 0.19 -25.34
N LYS A 110 29.96 0.93 -26.21
CA LYS A 110 30.11 0.69 -27.66
C LYS A 110 30.63 1.92 -28.35
#